data_0bae11c55b5cd26e9b4b99e7ae63db91
#
_entry.id   0bae11c55b5cd26e9b4b99e7ae63db91
#
_cell.length_a   1.000
_cell.length_b   1.000
_cell.length_c   1.000
_cell.angle_alpha   90.00
_cell.angle_beta   90.00
_cell.angle_gamma   90.00
#
_symmetry.space_group_name_H-M   'P 1'
#
loop_
_entity.id
_entity.type
_entity.pdbx_description
1 polymer ?
#
loop_
_entity_poly.entity_id
_entity_poly.type
_entity_poly.pdbx_seq_one_letter_code
_entity_poly.pdbx_strand_id
1 'polypeptide(L)'
;MWLTSSSIGRKFVMALTGVCLVLFVTFHVLMNSVAILWPAAYNMICEFLGANWYALVASIGLAALFIIHIFYAVWLTVQNRRARGADRYLVNSRPPQVEWSSKNMLVLGLVILAFLVVHMTQFWAKMQLQELVSHELTALPEVAGVPASPAMGTLFLQLAFQQWWTPVVYIIGFAALWFHMNHGFWSMFHTIGWDNNIWISRLKTIGCWWTSIVVALFVAQAVVFTVLAHKNYYTTNYALTEQYGEYWGERADALMEDFEAAASKTMAAVDKNDMEAMQKAQINFFVEQAPAYLEDAQKIVEYAEKQCPGVSIKSVNNMSRFAQQLEQQIGYAKQLAGQENANTNE
;
A
#
# COMPACT_ATOMS: atom_id res chain seq x y z
N MET A 1 -23.28 -9.03 -28.40
CA MET A 1 -22.49 -7.76 -28.42
C MET A 1 -21.23 -7.95 -29.25
N TRP A 2 -20.92 -7.06 -30.20
CA TRP A 2 -19.78 -7.17 -31.14
C TRP A 2 -18.43 -7.35 -30.40
N LEU A 3 -18.19 -6.62 -29.29
CA LEU A 3 -16.94 -6.68 -28.52
C LEU A 3 -16.61 -8.08 -27.93
N THR A 4 -17.61 -8.88 -27.62
CA THR A 4 -17.42 -10.19 -26.99
C THR A 4 -17.53 -11.35 -27.98
N SER A 5 -18.35 -11.20 -29.03
CA SER A 5 -18.64 -12.25 -29.99
C SER A 5 -17.67 -12.31 -31.18
N SER A 6 -17.10 -11.16 -31.62
CA SER A 6 -16.17 -11.13 -32.74
C SER A 6 -14.71 -11.32 -32.31
N SER A 7 -13.89 -11.92 -33.17
CA SER A 7 -12.45 -12.06 -32.95
C SER A 7 -11.74 -10.69 -32.89
N ILE A 8 -12.19 -9.74 -33.68
CA ILE A 8 -11.66 -8.36 -33.70
C ILE A 8 -12.03 -7.62 -32.41
N GLY A 9 -13.30 -7.72 -31.94
CA GLY A 9 -13.74 -7.09 -30.72
C GLY A 9 -12.94 -7.54 -29.49
N ARG A 10 -12.65 -8.84 -29.36
CA ARG A 10 -11.83 -9.39 -28.27
C ARG A 10 -10.39 -8.87 -28.29
N LYS A 11 -9.78 -8.78 -29.48
CA LYS A 11 -8.44 -8.19 -29.64
C LYS A 11 -8.43 -6.71 -29.31
N PHE A 12 -9.52 -6.00 -29.67
CA PHE A 12 -9.66 -4.57 -29.32
C PHE A 12 -9.74 -4.35 -27.81
N VAL A 13 -10.52 -5.15 -27.07
CA VAL A 13 -10.56 -5.09 -25.58
C VAL A 13 -9.18 -5.37 -25.00
N MET A 14 -8.47 -6.36 -25.52
CA MET A 14 -7.09 -6.67 -25.09
C MET A 14 -6.13 -5.49 -25.34
N ALA A 15 -6.22 -4.85 -26.50
CA ALA A 15 -5.41 -3.69 -26.83
C ALA A 15 -5.73 -2.49 -25.93
N LEU A 16 -7.01 -2.20 -25.72
CA LEU A 16 -7.45 -1.08 -24.86
C LEU A 16 -7.00 -1.25 -23.41
N THR A 17 -7.21 -2.44 -22.83
CA THR A 17 -6.73 -2.73 -21.48
C THR A 17 -5.21 -2.64 -21.40
N GLY A 18 -4.49 -3.11 -22.43
CA GLY A 18 -3.04 -3.00 -22.54
C GLY A 18 -2.54 -1.55 -22.53
N VAL A 19 -3.20 -0.65 -23.30
CA VAL A 19 -2.88 0.80 -23.30
C VAL A 19 -3.01 1.39 -21.90
N CYS A 20 -4.14 1.15 -21.22
CA CYS A 20 -4.39 1.67 -19.89
C CYS A 20 -3.33 1.16 -18.89
N LEU A 21 -2.95 -0.11 -18.97
CA LEU A 21 -1.91 -0.68 -18.11
C LEU A 21 -0.51 -0.10 -18.40
N VAL A 22 -0.16 0.15 -19.67
CA VAL A 22 1.12 0.81 -20.04
C VAL A 22 1.17 2.24 -19.48
N LEU A 23 0.07 2.98 -19.57
CA LEU A 23 -0.03 4.34 -19.00
C LEU A 23 0.11 4.30 -17.48
N PHE A 24 -0.58 3.36 -16.82
CA PHE A 24 -0.44 3.17 -15.37
C PHE A 24 0.98 2.84 -14.94
N VAL A 25 1.63 1.86 -15.59
CA VAL A 25 3.02 1.45 -15.27
C VAL A 25 3.98 2.63 -15.44
N THR A 26 3.77 3.46 -16.47
CA THR A 26 4.57 4.67 -16.69
C THR A 26 4.37 5.70 -15.59
N PHE A 27 3.12 5.97 -15.22
CA PHE A 27 2.81 6.86 -14.10
C PHE A 27 3.39 6.31 -12.79
N HIS A 28 3.24 5.00 -12.54
CA HIS A 28 3.71 4.33 -11.35
C HIS A 28 5.24 4.43 -11.17
N VAL A 29 6.03 4.21 -12.24
CA VAL A 29 7.49 4.35 -12.17
C VAL A 29 7.91 5.79 -11.88
N LEU A 30 7.22 6.78 -12.44
CA LEU A 30 7.51 8.19 -12.19
C LEU A 30 7.22 8.59 -10.75
N MET A 31 6.07 8.18 -10.20
CA MET A 31 5.72 8.45 -8.80
C MET A 31 6.69 7.79 -7.82
N ASN A 32 7.08 6.54 -8.07
CA ASN A 32 8.09 5.87 -7.25
C ASN A 32 9.50 6.48 -7.38
N SER A 33 9.82 7.14 -8.49
CA SER A 33 11.11 7.86 -8.65
C SER A 33 11.24 9.02 -7.65
N VAL A 34 10.12 9.57 -7.17
CA VAL A 34 10.14 10.61 -6.13
C VAL A 34 10.77 10.10 -4.85
N ALA A 35 10.60 8.81 -4.51
CA ALA A 35 11.21 8.20 -3.32
C ALA A 35 12.76 8.20 -3.35
N ILE A 36 13.37 8.28 -4.55
CA ILE A 36 14.82 8.43 -4.69
C ILE A 36 15.25 9.89 -4.52
N LEU A 37 14.49 10.80 -5.15
CA LEU A 37 14.86 12.22 -5.23
C LEU A 37 14.51 12.97 -3.93
N TRP A 38 13.35 12.65 -3.37
CA TRP A 38 12.79 13.32 -2.18
C TRP A 38 11.88 12.36 -1.39
N PRO A 39 12.44 11.50 -0.53
CA PRO A 39 11.68 10.47 0.20
C PRO A 39 10.51 11.02 1.05
N ALA A 40 10.65 12.20 1.66
CA ALA A 40 9.58 12.82 2.42
C ALA A 40 8.38 13.21 1.52
N ALA A 41 8.63 13.72 0.31
CA ALA A 41 7.56 14.01 -0.65
C ALA A 41 6.88 12.71 -1.14
N TYR A 42 7.61 11.60 -1.20
CA TYR A 42 7.00 10.30 -1.52
C TYR A 42 5.97 9.87 -0.46
N ASN A 43 6.25 10.06 0.84
CA ASN A 43 5.27 9.82 1.90
C ASN A 43 4.03 10.71 1.73
N MET A 44 4.19 12.01 1.43
CA MET A 44 3.06 12.91 1.14
C MET A 44 2.21 12.42 -0.04
N ILE A 45 2.83 11.86 -1.08
CA ILE A 45 2.10 11.25 -2.21
C ILE A 45 1.33 10.01 -1.74
N CYS A 46 1.94 9.15 -0.91
CA CYS A 46 1.28 7.97 -0.37
C CYS A 46 0.08 8.33 0.50
N GLU A 47 0.22 9.31 1.38
CA GLU A 47 -0.84 9.84 2.22
C GLU A 47 -1.99 10.44 1.38
N PHE A 48 -1.65 11.30 0.40
CA PHE A 48 -2.64 11.88 -0.50
C PHE A 48 -3.42 10.81 -1.27
N LEU A 49 -2.76 9.77 -1.77
CA LEU A 49 -3.41 8.67 -2.49
C LEU A 49 -4.21 7.74 -1.57
N GLY A 50 -3.76 7.53 -0.33
CA GLY A 50 -4.46 6.72 0.67
C GLY A 50 -5.76 7.37 1.14
N ALA A 51 -5.69 8.63 1.54
CA ALA A 51 -6.82 9.37 2.13
C ALA A 51 -7.95 9.72 1.13
N ASN A 52 -7.73 9.60 -0.19
CA ASN A 52 -8.68 10.09 -1.19
C ASN A 52 -9.56 8.99 -1.80
N TRP A 53 -10.89 9.19 -1.76
CA TRP A 53 -11.86 8.26 -2.34
C TRP A 53 -11.69 8.04 -3.85
N TYR A 54 -11.23 9.05 -4.61
CA TYR A 54 -10.98 8.88 -6.05
C TYR A 54 -9.75 8.01 -6.33
N ALA A 55 -8.76 7.98 -5.46
CA ALA A 55 -7.67 7.03 -5.58
C ALA A 55 -8.14 5.60 -5.32
N LEU A 56 -9.09 5.40 -4.39
CA LEU A 56 -9.75 4.11 -4.19
C LEU A 56 -10.53 3.67 -5.44
N VAL A 57 -11.34 4.56 -6.03
CA VAL A 57 -12.07 4.28 -7.29
C VAL A 57 -11.11 3.96 -8.42
N ALA A 58 -9.99 4.71 -8.54
CA ALA A 58 -8.95 4.44 -9.53
C ALA A 58 -8.30 3.07 -9.32
N SER A 59 -8.03 2.68 -8.07
CA SER A 59 -7.47 1.35 -7.72
C SER A 59 -8.42 0.22 -8.07
N ILE A 60 -9.72 0.37 -7.80
CA ILE A 60 -10.76 -0.60 -8.19
C ILE A 60 -10.85 -0.69 -9.72
N GLY A 61 -10.84 0.44 -10.42
CA GLY A 61 -10.83 0.49 -11.88
C GLY A 61 -9.61 -0.20 -12.47
N LEU A 62 -8.43 0.03 -11.89
CA LEU A 62 -7.19 -0.61 -12.30
C LEU A 62 -7.24 -2.14 -12.08
N ALA A 63 -7.74 -2.59 -10.93
CA ALA A 63 -7.93 -4.00 -10.64
C ALA A 63 -8.89 -4.67 -11.67
N ALA A 64 -9.99 -3.99 -12.01
CA ALA A 64 -10.91 -4.46 -13.03
C ALA A 64 -10.23 -4.57 -14.42
N LEU A 65 -9.45 -3.55 -14.83
CA LEU A 65 -8.67 -3.58 -16.07
C LEU A 65 -7.68 -4.75 -16.10
N PHE A 66 -7.01 -5.01 -15.00
CA PHE A 66 -6.07 -6.12 -14.84
C PHE A 66 -6.77 -7.47 -15.00
N ILE A 67 -7.90 -7.66 -14.31
CA ILE A 67 -8.70 -8.90 -14.39
C ILE A 67 -9.20 -9.12 -15.82
N ILE A 68 -9.72 -8.07 -16.46
CA ILE A 68 -10.19 -8.16 -17.86
C ILE A 68 -9.03 -8.50 -18.80
N HIS A 69 -7.87 -7.87 -18.63
CA HIS A 69 -6.68 -8.16 -19.45
C HIS A 69 -6.24 -9.61 -19.32
N ILE A 70 -6.13 -10.14 -18.12
CA ILE A 70 -5.76 -11.54 -17.86
C ILE A 70 -6.81 -12.50 -18.43
N PHE A 71 -8.10 -12.23 -18.20
CA PHE A 71 -9.18 -13.07 -18.71
C PHE A 71 -9.12 -13.18 -20.23
N TYR A 72 -9.02 -12.07 -20.95
CA TYR A 72 -8.93 -12.08 -22.41
C TYR A 72 -7.61 -12.69 -22.91
N ALA A 73 -6.49 -12.52 -22.19
CA ALA A 73 -5.23 -13.15 -22.53
C ALA A 73 -5.33 -14.69 -22.50
N VAL A 74 -5.91 -15.23 -21.43
CA VAL A 74 -6.15 -16.68 -21.30
C VAL A 74 -7.14 -17.16 -22.36
N TRP A 75 -8.26 -16.47 -22.49
CA TRP A 75 -9.30 -16.82 -23.48
C TRP A 75 -8.75 -16.89 -24.91
N LEU A 76 -8.09 -15.82 -25.36
CA LEU A 76 -7.49 -15.78 -26.71
C LEU A 76 -6.43 -16.87 -26.88
N THR A 77 -5.64 -17.16 -25.85
CA THR A 77 -4.64 -18.23 -25.90
C THR A 77 -5.29 -19.60 -26.05
N VAL A 78 -6.36 -19.88 -25.29
CA VAL A 78 -7.11 -21.15 -25.39
C VAL A 78 -7.74 -21.29 -26.76
N GLN A 79 -8.37 -20.23 -27.28
CA GLN A 79 -8.94 -20.25 -28.61
C GLN A 79 -7.90 -20.52 -29.71
N ASN A 80 -6.75 -19.84 -29.64
CA ASN A 80 -5.66 -20.03 -30.59
C ASN A 80 -5.07 -21.45 -30.52
N ARG A 81 -5.01 -22.06 -29.32
CA ARG A 81 -4.59 -23.48 -29.16
C ARG A 81 -5.60 -24.43 -29.73
N ARG A 82 -6.89 -24.22 -29.49
CA ARG A 82 -7.98 -25.06 -30.04
C ARG A 82 -8.04 -24.96 -31.56
N ALA A 83 -7.87 -23.79 -32.14
CA ALA A 83 -7.89 -23.56 -33.59
C ALA A 83 -6.70 -24.25 -34.30
N ARG A 84 -5.56 -24.42 -33.61
CA ARG A 84 -4.39 -25.17 -34.15
C ARG A 84 -4.57 -26.69 -34.18
N GLY A 85 -5.51 -27.23 -33.38
CA GLY A 85 -5.75 -28.68 -33.27
C GLY A 85 -4.64 -29.44 -32.55
N ALA A 86 -4.80 -30.78 -32.52
CA ALA A 86 -3.85 -31.71 -31.90
C ALA A 86 -2.67 -32.06 -32.83
N ASP A 87 -2.85 -31.92 -34.13
CA ASP A 87 -1.85 -32.32 -35.13
C ASP A 87 -0.70 -31.29 -35.15
N ARG A 88 0.48 -31.78 -34.81
CA ARG A 88 1.70 -30.99 -34.98
C ARG A 88 2.08 -30.95 -36.45
N TYR A 89 2.42 -29.75 -36.95
CA TYR A 89 2.96 -29.62 -38.29
C TYR A 89 4.18 -30.54 -38.46
N LEU A 90 4.19 -31.38 -39.51
CA LEU A 90 5.32 -32.24 -39.89
C LEU A 90 6.60 -31.41 -40.19
N VAL A 91 6.43 -30.20 -40.67
CA VAL A 91 7.51 -29.23 -40.89
C VAL A 91 7.39 -28.11 -39.91
N ASN A 92 8.29 -28.08 -38.93
CA ASN A 92 8.36 -27.05 -37.90
C ASN A 92 9.12 -25.81 -38.42
N SER A 93 8.66 -25.24 -39.55
CA SER A 93 9.24 -24.02 -40.08
C SER A 93 8.82 -22.86 -39.16
N ARG A 94 9.75 -22.37 -38.37
CA ARG A 94 9.57 -21.16 -37.55
C ARG A 94 9.95 -19.98 -38.43
N PRO A 95 8.98 -19.17 -38.89
CA PRO A 95 9.31 -17.94 -39.62
C PRO A 95 10.26 -17.10 -38.76
N PRO A 96 11.42 -16.69 -39.26
CA PRO A 96 12.39 -15.88 -38.48
C PRO A 96 11.84 -14.54 -38.04
N GLN A 97 10.75 -14.09 -38.66
CA GLN A 97 10.07 -12.83 -38.36
C GLN A 97 9.21 -12.85 -37.06
N VAL A 98 8.91 -14.03 -36.49
CA VAL A 98 8.08 -14.11 -35.27
C VAL A 98 8.96 -13.93 -34.04
N GLU A 99 8.79 -12.81 -33.36
CA GLU A 99 9.53 -12.46 -32.15
C GLU A 99 9.38 -13.52 -31.06
N TRP A 100 10.45 -13.76 -30.27
CA TRP A 100 10.47 -14.70 -29.17
C TRP A 100 9.41 -14.36 -28.11
N SER A 101 9.25 -13.07 -27.79
CA SER A 101 8.25 -12.55 -26.85
C SER A 101 6.83 -12.90 -27.28
N SER A 102 6.50 -12.77 -28.58
CA SER A 102 5.17 -13.15 -29.12
C SER A 102 4.81 -14.61 -28.85
N LYS A 103 5.79 -15.51 -28.93
CA LYS A 103 5.58 -16.95 -28.67
C LYS A 103 5.39 -17.28 -27.20
N ASN A 104 5.96 -16.45 -26.31
CA ASN A 104 6.02 -16.69 -24.87
C ASN A 104 5.15 -15.72 -24.05
N MET A 105 4.25 -14.97 -24.70
CA MET A 105 3.44 -13.94 -24.02
C MET A 105 2.65 -14.47 -22.82
N LEU A 106 2.11 -15.70 -22.89
CA LEU A 106 1.41 -16.30 -21.76
C LEU A 106 2.36 -16.58 -20.59
N VAL A 107 3.55 -17.13 -20.87
CA VAL A 107 4.55 -17.44 -19.83
C VAL A 107 5.05 -16.14 -19.20
N LEU A 108 5.37 -15.14 -20.01
CA LEU A 108 5.76 -13.81 -19.52
C LEU A 108 4.66 -13.20 -18.66
N GLY A 109 3.39 -13.29 -19.09
CA GLY A 109 2.25 -12.82 -18.30
C GLY A 109 2.08 -13.55 -16.97
N LEU A 110 2.35 -14.86 -16.92
CA LEU A 110 2.30 -15.64 -15.67
C LEU A 110 3.45 -15.25 -14.71
N VAL A 111 4.65 -14.98 -15.21
CA VAL A 111 5.76 -14.50 -14.40
C VAL A 111 5.44 -13.10 -13.82
N ILE A 112 4.87 -12.20 -14.63
CA ILE A 112 4.41 -10.89 -14.16
C ILE A 112 3.31 -11.04 -13.12
N LEU A 113 2.36 -11.95 -13.31
CA LEU A 113 1.29 -12.19 -12.33
C LEU A 113 1.85 -12.70 -11.00
N ALA A 114 2.81 -13.62 -11.01
CA ALA A 114 3.48 -14.09 -9.81
C ALA A 114 4.25 -12.96 -9.09
N PHE A 115 4.98 -12.14 -9.85
CA PHE A 115 5.62 -10.94 -9.34
C PHE A 115 4.60 -9.96 -8.74
N LEU A 116 3.48 -9.74 -9.42
CA LEU A 116 2.43 -8.83 -8.96
C LEU A 116 1.81 -9.28 -7.64
N VAL A 117 1.61 -10.58 -7.42
CA VAL A 117 1.12 -11.11 -6.13
C VAL A 117 2.09 -10.73 -5.01
N VAL A 118 3.40 -10.91 -5.21
CA VAL A 118 4.41 -10.51 -4.22
C VAL A 118 4.36 -9.00 -3.99
N HIS A 119 4.34 -8.20 -5.06
CA HIS A 119 4.28 -6.75 -4.99
C HIS A 119 3.04 -6.24 -4.24
N MET A 120 1.87 -6.79 -4.55
CA MET A 120 0.61 -6.42 -3.89
C MET A 120 0.61 -6.76 -2.40
N THR A 121 1.18 -7.91 -2.00
CA THR A 121 1.29 -8.29 -0.59
C THR A 121 2.32 -7.45 0.18
N GLN A 122 3.34 -6.95 -0.49
CA GLN A 122 4.36 -6.11 0.14
C GLN A 122 3.91 -4.66 0.32
N PHE A 123 3.11 -4.11 -0.60
CA PHE A 123 2.73 -2.70 -0.62
C PHE A 123 1.21 -2.50 -0.48
N TRP A 124 0.41 -2.87 -1.47
CA TRP A 124 -1.02 -2.57 -1.47
C TRP A 124 -1.75 -3.13 -0.24
N ALA A 125 -1.47 -4.37 0.12
CA ALA A 125 -2.12 -5.01 1.26
C ALA A 125 -1.71 -4.43 2.62
N LYS A 126 -0.53 -3.79 2.70
CA LYS A 126 -0.01 -3.17 3.93
C LYS A 126 -0.26 -1.67 4.00
N MET A 127 -0.62 -1.06 2.89
CA MET A 127 -0.91 0.37 2.76
C MET A 127 -2.41 0.57 2.54
N GLN A 128 -2.88 0.63 1.30
CA GLN A 128 -4.26 0.98 0.96
C GLN A 128 -5.30 0.03 1.57
N LEU A 129 -5.04 -1.29 1.62
CA LEU A 129 -5.97 -2.22 2.26
C LEU A 129 -6.08 -1.97 3.77
N GLN A 130 -4.96 -1.65 4.44
CA GLN A 130 -4.97 -1.35 5.88
C GLN A 130 -5.76 -0.07 6.19
N GLU A 131 -5.64 0.98 5.39
CA GLU A 131 -6.46 2.19 5.53
C GLU A 131 -7.96 1.92 5.41
N LEU A 132 -8.35 0.90 4.64
CA LEU A 132 -9.76 0.54 4.44
C LEU A 132 -10.33 -0.33 5.57
N VAL A 133 -9.50 -1.17 6.21
CA VAL A 133 -10.00 -2.21 7.11
C VAL A 133 -9.56 -2.06 8.57
N SER A 134 -8.53 -1.26 8.87
CA SER A 134 -7.92 -1.18 10.20
C SER A 134 -7.73 0.25 10.66
N HIS A 135 -8.38 0.58 11.79
CA HIS A 135 -8.12 1.83 12.51
C HIS A 135 -7.31 1.59 13.81
N GLU A 136 -7.10 0.33 14.19
CA GLU A 136 -6.40 -0.05 15.40
C GLU A 136 -4.88 -0.21 15.17
N LEU A 137 -4.06 0.30 16.10
CA LEU A 137 -2.60 0.21 16.04
C LEU A 137 -2.10 -1.23 15.98
N THR A 138 -2.76 -2.15 16.68
CA THR A 138 -2.40 -3.57 16.76
C THR A 138 -2.57 -4.34 15.46
N ALA A 139 -3.35 -3.81 14.52
CA ALA A 139 -3.60 -4.41 13.22
C ALA A 139 -2.62 -3.91 12.12
N LEU A 140 -1.83 -2.86 12.41
CA LEU A 140 -0.87 -2.30 11.46
C LEU A 140 0.36 -3.18 11.32
N PRO A 141 0.96 -3.26 10.12
CA PRO A 141 2.23 -3.95 9.94
C PRO A 141 3.35 -3.21 10.67
N GLU A 142 4.24 -3.97 11.32
CA GLU A 142 5.35 -3.41 12.06
C GLU A 142 6.60 -3.25 11.19
N VAL A 143 7.30 -2.14 11.42
CA VAL A 143 8.64 -1.88 10.90
C VAL A 143 9.57 -1.59 12.08
N ALA A 144 10.61 -2.38 12.24
CA ALA A 144 11.54 -2.32 13.37
C ALA A 144 10.84 -2.43 14.76
N GLY A 145 9.76 -3.22 14.85
CA GLY A 145 9.00 -3.43 16.09
C GLY A 145 8.08 -2.26 16.48
N VAL A 146 7.75 -1.40 15.53
CA VAL A 146 6.82 -0.27 15.70
C VAL A 146 5.75 -0.35 14.61
N PRO A 147 4.46 -0.18 14.93
CA PRO A 147 3.40 -0.09 13.94
C PRO A 147 3.68 1.03 12.92
N ALA A 148 3.58 0.70 11.65
CA ALA A 148 3.85 1.63 10.55
C ALA A 148 2.56 2.21 10.01
N SER A 149 2.46 3.53 9.95
CA SER A 149 1.34 4.20 9.27
C SER A 149 1.25 3.76 7.81
N PRO A 150 0.07 3.35 7.32
CA PRO A 150 -0.14 3.01 5.91
C PRO A 150 0.24 4.14 4.94
N ALA A 151 0.19 5.40 5.38
CA ALA A 151 0.58 6.57 4.61
C ALA A 151 2.10 6.72 4.44
N MET A 152 2.91 6.11 5.32
CA MET A 152 4.37 6.25 5.31
C MET A 152 5.04 5.23 4.39
N GLY A 153 4.91 5.43 3.06
CA GLY A 153 5.41 4.52 2.02
C GLY A 153 6.89 4.14 2.15
N THR A 154 7.73 5.05 2.68
CA THR A 154 9.16 4.79 2.90
C THR A 154 9.43 3.71 3.95
N LEU A 155 8.57 3.52 4.95
CA LEU A 155 8.67 2.41 5.90
C LEU A 155 8.41 1.07 5.22
N PHE A 156 7.49 1.03 4.23
CA PHE A 156 7.24 -0.19 3.46
C PHE A 156 8.35 -0.48 2.44
N LEU A 157 9.05 0.56 1.93
CA LEU A 157 10.30 0.37 1.18
C LEU A 157 11.37 -0.27 2.07
N GLN A 158 11.53 0.19 3.33
CA GLN A 158 12.42 -0.44 4.30
C GLN A 158 12.08 -1.91 4.50
N LEU A 159 10.82 -2.21 4.83
CA LEU A 159 10.35 -3.54 5.13
C LEU A 159 10.52 -4.52 3.95
N ALA A 160 10.19 -4.08 2.72
CA ALA A 160 10.26 -4.91 1.54
C ALA A 160 11.69 -5.15 1.07
N PHE A 161 12.49 -4.09 0.93
CA PHE A 161 13.82 -4.17 0.33
C PHE A 161 14.95 -4.51 1.31
N GLN A 162 14.67 -4.58 2.59
CA GLN A 162 15.57 -5.18 3.57
C GLN A 162 15.67 -6.71 3.40
N GLN A 163 14.68 -7.34 2.77
CA GLN A 163 14.67 -8.77 2.49
C GLN A 163 15.55 -9.07 1.27
N TRP A 164 16.55 -9.92 1.44
CA TRP A 164 17.53 -10.26 0.38
C TRP A 164 16.92 -10.82 -0.91
N TRP A 165 15.78 -11.51 -0.81
CA TRP A 165 15.10 -12.12 -1.96
C TRP A 165 14.25 -11.13 -2.77
N THR A 166 13.82 -10.02 -2.17
CA THR A 166 12.96 -9.02 -2.83
C THR A 166 13.59 -8.47 -4.11
N PRO A 167 14.84 -7.94 -4.13
CA PRO A 167 15.41 -7.41 -5.36
C PRO A 167 15.55 -8.48 -6.46
N VAL A 168 15.78 -9.75 -6.10
CA VAL A 168 15.87 -10.84 -7.07
C VAL A 168 14.52 -11.09 -7.77
N VAL A 169 13.44 -11.18 -7.00
CA VAL A 169 12.08 -11.35 -7.54
C VAL A 169 11.68 -10.17 -8.41
N TYR A 170 12.03 -8.94 -7.99
CA TYR A 170 11.74 -7.72 -8.74
C TYR A 170 12.48 -7.67 -10.07
N ILE A 171 13.77 -7.99 -10.12
CA ILE A 171 14.55 -8.04 -11.36
C ILE A 171 14.00 -9.07 -12.33
N ILE A 172 13.60 -10.26 -11.86
CA ILE A 172 12.95 -11.29 -12.69
C ILE A 172 11.61 -10.76 -13.24
N GLY A 173 10.79 -10.13 -12.39
CA GLY A 173 9.53 -9.51 -12.80
C GLY A 173 9.73 -8.40 -13.85
N PHE A 174 10.73 -7.54 -13.66
CA PHE A 174 11.06 -6.45 -14.60
C PHE A 174 11.58 -6.97 -15.94
N ALA A 175 12.37 -8.05 -15.94
CA ALA A 175 12.79 -8.69 -17.18
C ALA A 175 11.58 -9.26 -17.96
N ALA A 176 10.67 -9.95 -17.27
CA ALA A 176 9.44 -10.42 -17.88
C ALA A 176 8.55 -9.27 -18.40
N LEU A 177 8.45 -8.18 -17.62
CA LEU A 177 7.71 -6.97 -17.99
C LEU A 177 8.30 -6.32 -19.25
N TRP A 178 9.64 -6.25 -19.37
CA TRP A 178 10.29 -5.69 -20.55
C TRP A 178 9.88 -6.43 -21.83
N PHE A 179 9.98 -7.76 -21.84
CA PHE A 179 9.60 -8.56 -23.01
C PHE A 179 8.10 -8.47 -23.29
N HIS A 180 7.27 -8.51 -22.27
CA HIS A 180 5.82 -8.44 -22.38
C HIS A 180 5.35 -7.08 -22.91
N MET A 181 5.84 -6.00 -22.30
CA MET A 181 5.43 -4.63 -22.63
C MET A 181 6.00 -4.19 -23.99
N ASN A 182 7.25 -4.56 -24.31
CA ASN A 182 7.85 -4.24 -25.60
C ASN A 182 7.06 -4.85 -26.78
N HIS A 183 6.63 -6.11 -26.65
CA HIS A 183 5.76 -6.73 -27.65
C HIS A 183 4.34 -6.14 -27.59
N GLY A 184 3.76 -5.96 -26.43
CA GLY A 184 2.42 -5.41 -26.22
C GLY A 184 2.25 -4.02 -26.81
N PHE A 185 3.27 -3.15 -26.67
CA PHE A 185 3.23 -1.77 -27.11
C PHE A 185 2.92 -1.62 -28.60
N TRP A 186 3.71 -2.24 -29.49
CA TRP A 186 3.43 -2.12 -30.92
C TRP A 186 2.23 -2.97 -31.38
N SER A 187 1.96 -4.10 -30.69
CA SER A 187 0.84 -4.99 -31.00
C SER A 187 -0.52 -4.33 -30.79
N MET A 188 -0.66 -3.40 -29.82
CA MET A 188 -1.89 -2.64 -29.65
C MET A 188 -2.19 -1.73 -30.85
N PHE A 189 -1.18 -1.08 -31.41
CA PHE A 189 -1.34 -0.23 -32.62
C PHE A 189 -1.67 -1.06 -33.86
N HIS A 190 -1.09 -2.26 -33.96
CA HIS A 190 -1.47 -3.21 -35.02
C HIS A 190 -2.95 -3.59 -34.93
N THR A 191 -3.49 -3.76 -33.73
CA THR A 191 -4.90 -4.11 -33.54
C THR A 191 -5.88 -3.01 -33.96
N ILE A 192 -5.50 -1.74 -33.85
CA ILE A 192 -6.32 -0.60 -34.26
C ILE A 192 -6.06 -0.12 -35.70
N GLY A 193 -5.20 -0.82 -36.45
CA GLY A 193 -4.93 -0.55 -37.85
C GLY A 193 -3.90 0.55 -38.14
N TRP A 194 -3.09 0.93 -37.14
CA TRP A 194 -2.00 1.90 -37.31
C TRP A 194 -0.66 1.24 -37.69
N ASP A 195 -0.71 0.15 -38.46
CA ASP A 195 0.41 -0.74 -38.72
C ASP A 195 0.87 -0.75 -40.18
N ASN A 196 0.74 0.36 -40.90
CA ASN A 196 1.30 0.42 -42.26
C ASN A 196 2.83 0.22 -42.26
N ASN A 197 3.38 -0.11 -43.43
CA ASN A 197 4.80 -0.47 -43.60
C ASN A 197 5.80 0.58 -43.07
N ILE A 198 5.39 1.85 -43.00
CA ILE A 198 6.22 2.94 -42.50
C ILE A 198 6.13 3.03 -40.97
N TRP A 199 4.91 2.98 -40.42
CA TRP A 199 4.68 3.22 -39.00
C TRP A 199 5.03 2.03 -38.12
N ILE A 200 4.83 0.77 -38.57
CA ILE A 200 5.11 -0.39 -37.73
C ILE A 200 6.57 -0.46 -37.27
N SER A 201 7.53 -0.13 -38.13
CA SER A 201 8.96 -0.07 -37.77
C SER A 201 9.23 1.01 -36.73
N ARG A 202 8.64 2.20 -36.92
CA ARG A 202 8.77 3.32 -35.97
C ARG A 202 8.16 3.00 -34.62
N LEU A 203 6.96 2.41 -34.59
CA LEU A 203 6.26 2.01 -33.38
C LEU A 203 7.04 0.96 -32.59
N LYS A 204 7.68 0.00 -33.27
CA LYS A 204 8.57 -0.97 -32.64
C LYS A 204 9.79 -0.29 -31.98
N THR A 205 10.39 0.66 -32.67
CA THR A 205 11.52 1.42 -32.14
C THR A 205 11.11 2.30 -30.96
N ILE A 206 10.00 3.04 -31.08
CA ILE A 206 9.47 3.85 -29.98
C ILE A 206 9.12 2.98 -28.76
N GLY A 207 8.42 1.85 -28.99
CA GLY A 207 8.04 0.91 -27.95
C GLY A 207 9.26 0.33 -27.23
N CYS A 208 10.31 -0.02 -27.98
CA CYS A 208 11.56 -0.53 -27.40
C CYS A 208 12.23 0.51 -26.50
N TRP A 209 12.37 1.75 -26.97
CA TRP A 209 12.94 2.84 -26.16
C TRP A 209 12.10 3.15 -24.93
N TRP A 210 10.79 3.32 -25.10
CA TRP A 210 9.88 3.59 -24.01
C TRP A 210 9.95 2.52 -22.92
N THR A 211 9.79 1.25 -23.31
CA THR A 211 9.85 0.11 -22.41
C THR A 211 11.20 0.01 -21.71
N SER A 212 12.30 0.25 -22.44
CA SER A 212 13.64 0.19 -21.88
C SER A 212 13.87 1.28 -20.84
N ILE A 213 13.39 2.51 -21.07
CA ILE A 213 13.50 3.61 -20.11
C ILE A 213 12.68 3.28 -18.86
N VAL A 214 11.41 2.85 -19.00
CA VAL A 214 10.55 2.50 -17.89
C VAL A 214 11.17 1.38 -17.04
N VAL A 215 11.63 0.31 -17.68
CA VAL A 215 12.22 -0.82 -16.94
C VAL A 215 13.58 -0.46 -16.34
N ALA A 216 14.41 0.35 -17.01
CA ALA A 216 15.65 0.83 -16.43
C ALA A 216 15.42 1.68 -15.16
N LEU A 217 14.39 2.52 -15.15
CA LEU A 217 13.99 3.26 -13.95
C LEU A 217 13.54 2.32 -12.83
N PHE A 218 12.75 1.28 -13.10
CA PHE A 218 12.37 0.29 -12.09
C PHE A 218 13.57 -0.48 -11.53
N VAL A 219 14.51 -0.87 -12.39
CA VAL A 219 15.75 -1.53 -11.96
C VAL A 219 16.56 -0.60 -11.07
N ALA A 220 16.72 0.68 -11.47
CA ALA A 220 17.40 1.68 -10.65
C ALA A 220 16.73 1.85 -9.28
N GLN A 221 15.39 1.94 -9.24
CA GLN A 221 14.61 1.99 -8.00
C GLN A 221 14.88 0.78 -7.11
N ALA A 222 14.77 -0.45 -7.65
CA ALA A 222 15.02 -1.65 -6.87
C ALA A 222 16.42 -1.71 -6.28
N VAL A 223 17.44 -1.29 -7.04
CA VAL A 223 18.83 -1.22 -6.57
C VAL A 223 18.99 -0.17 -5.48
N VAL A 224 18.49 1.06 -5.70
CA VAL A 224 18.61 2.16 -4.72
C VAL A 224 17.84 1.82 -3.45
N PHE A 225 16.61 1.35 -3.55
CA PHE A 225 15.80 0.99 -2.39
C PHE A 225 16.45 -0.14 -1.58
N THR A 226 17.04 -1.14 -2.24
CA THR A 226 17.78 -2.21 -1.56
C THR A 226 18.98 -1.65 -0.80
N VAL A 227 19.80 -0.79 -1.43
CA VAL A 227 20.97 -0.20 -0.78
C VAL A 227 20.57 0.67 0.41
N LEU A 228 19.54 1.50 0.26
CA LEU A 228 19.06 2.39 1.31
C LEU A 228 18.42 1.61 2.46
N ALA A 229 17.63 0.57 2.18
CA ALA A 229 17.02 -0.27 3.18
C ALA A 229 18.07 -1.04 4.02
N HIS A 230 19.10 -1.60 3.40
CA HIS A 230 20.19 -2.26 4.12
C HIS A 230 21.05 -1.31 4.95
N LYS A 231 21.06 -0.01 4.64
CA LYS A 231 21.66 1.04 5.47
C LYS A 231 20.72 1.58 6.54
N ASN A 232 19.52 1.05 6.67
CA ASN A 232 18.45 1.56 7.54
C ASN A 232 18.11 3.03 7.30
N TYR A 233 18.35 3.53 6.08
CA TYR A 233 18.19 4.94 5.74
C TYR A 233 16.78 5.46 6.04
N TYR A 234 15.75 4.67 5.71
CA TYR A 234 14.36 5.08 5.88
C TYR A 234 13.89 5.15 7.35
N THR A 235 14.63 4.53 8.27
CA THR A 235 14.33 4.56 9.72
C THR A 235 15.29 5.46 10.51
N THR A 236 16.35 5.99 9.88
CA THR A 236 17.37 6.81 10.56
C THR A 236 17.52 8.21 9.96
N ASN A 237 16.90 8.50 8.82
CA ASN A 237 16.97 9.80 8.19
C ASN A 237 16.13 10.82 8.99
N TYR A 238 16.76 11.95 9.41
CA TYR A 238 16.13 12.94 10.27
C TYR A 238 14.82 13.51 9.71
N ALA A 239 14.79 13.89 8.44
CA ALA A 239 13.57 14.45 7.81
C ALA A 239 12.42 13.44 7.74
N LEU A 240 12.71 12.15 7.64
CA LEU A 240 11.69 11.11 7.68
C LEU A 240 11.23 10.83 9.11
N THR A 241 12.16 10.79 10.08
CA THR A 241 11.80 10.59 11.50
C THR A 241 10.99 11.76 12.04
N GLU A 242 11.23 13.00 11.57
CA GLU A 242 10.40 14.15 11.89
C GLU A 242 8.97 13.95 11.36
N GLN A 243 8.81 13.54 10.12
CA GLN A 243 7.51 13.25 9.50
C GLN A 243 6.76 12.08 10.19
N TYR A 244 7.47 11.04 10.63
CA TYR A 244 6.87 9.97 11.46
C TYR A 244 6.45 10.50 12.83
N GLY A 245 7.19 11.48 13.36
CA GLY A 245 6.84 12.17 14.60
C GLY A 245 5.55 12.97 14.50
N GLU A 246 5.29 13.62 13.38
CA GLU A 246 4.01 14.31 13.11
C GLU A 246 2.85 13.33 13.19
N TYR A 247 2.95 12.16 12.57
CA TYR A 247 1.94 11.10 12.65
C TYR A 247 1.66 10.67 14.10
N TRP A 248 2.69 10.45 14.92
CA TRP A 248 2.51 10.10 16.32
C TRP A 248 1.92 11.26 17.14
N GLY A 249 2.24 12.49 16.76
CA GLY A 249 1.64 13.69 17.33
C GLY A 249 0.15 13.76 17.09
N GLU A 250 -0.30 13.56 15.87
CA GLU A 250 -1.72 13.52 15.49
C GLU A 250 -2.47 12.39 16.21
N ARG A 251 -1.86 11.21 16.33
CA ARG A 251 -2.44 10.09 17.09
C ARG A 251 -2.59 10.40 18.57
N ALA A 252 -1.61 11.11 19.16
CA ALA A 252 -1.67 11.55 20.55
C ALA A 252 -2.79 12.56 20.77
N ASP A 253 -2.92 13.55 19.89
CA ASP A 253 -3.97 14.56 19.96
C ASP A 253 -5.37 13.90 19.80
N ALA A 254 -5.54 12.99 18.84
CA ALA A 254 -6.79 12.26 18.63
C ALA A 254 -7.20 11.40 19.86
N LEU A 255 -6.25 10.71 20.48
CA LEU A 255 -6.54 9.92 21.69
C LEU A 255 -6.97 10.81 22.87
N MET A 256 -6.37 11.98 23.03
CA MET A 256 -6.77 12.94 24.07
C MET A 256 -8.18 13.48 23.83
N GLU A 257 -8.52 13.79 22.57
CA GLU A 257 -9.87 14.23 22.19
C GLU A 257 -10.92 13.13 22.45
N ASP A 258 -10.63 11.88 22.07
CA ASP A 258 -11.51 10.75 22.32
C ASP A 258 -11.73 10.50 23.81
N PHE A 259 -10.68 10.63 24.63
CA PHE A 259 -10.79 10.52 26.09
C PHE A 259 -11.68 11.62 26.68
N GLU A 260 -11.48 12.88 26.27
CA GLU A 260 -12.30 14.01 26.73
C GLU A 260 -13.77 13.84 26.32
N ALA A 261 -14.02 13.36 25.11
CA ALA A 261 -15.37 13.08 24.61
C ALA A 261 -16.05 11.95 25.41
N ALA A 262 -15.34 10.87 25.72
CA ALA A 262 -15.82 9.74 26.50
C ALA A 262 -16.13 10.15 27.95
N ALA A 263 -15.22 10.91 28.59
CA ALA A 263 -15.42 11.43 29.93
C ALA A 263 -16.64 12.39 29.99
N SER A 264 -16.73 13.32 29.04
CA SER A 264 -17.86 14.25 28.94
C SER A 264 -19.21 13.53 28.75
N LYS A 265 -19.23 12.53 27.88
CA LYS A 265 -20.43 11.69 27.62
C LYS A 265 -20.88 10.94 28.88
N THR A 266 -19.95 10.39 29.65
CA THR A 266 -20.23 9.71 30.90
C THR A 266 -20.84 10.67 31.93
N MET A 267 -20.26 11.85 32.06
CA MET A 267 -20.78 12.88 32.98
C MET A 267 -22.15 13.45 32.54
N ALA A 268 -22.39 13.60 31.25
CA ALA A 268 -23.65 14.11 30.70
C ALA A 268 -24.82 13.14 30.87
N ALA A 269 -24.54 11.85 31.07
CA ALA A 269 -25.58 10.83 31.30
C ALA A 269 -26.18 10.82 32.72
N VAL A 270 -25.61 11.59 33.66
CA VAL A 270 -26.00 11.64 35.06
C VAL A 270 -26.72 12.96 35.40
N ASP A 271 -27.71 12.92 36.28
CA ASP A 271 -28.37 14.17 36.76
C ASP A 271 -27.34 15.07 37.46
N LYS A 272 -27.21 16.30 36.98
CA LYS A 272 -26.27 17.29 37.52
C LYS A 272 -26.56 17.72 38.96
N ASN A 273 -27.79 17.45 39.46
CA ASN A 273 -28.18 17.74 40.84
C ASN A 273 -27.90 16.59 41.79
N ASP A 274 -27.55 15.41 41.27
CA ASP A 274 -27.20 14.24 42.09
C ASP A 274 -25.67 14.10 42.19
N MET A 275 -25.13 14.67 43.25
CA MET A 275 -23.66 14.69 43.49
C MET A 275 -23.12 13.28 43.75
N GLU A 276 -23.88 12.39 44.38
CA GLU A 276 -23.45 11.02 44.65
C GLU A 276 -23.40 10.19 43.37
N ALA A 277 -24.44 10.30 42.54
CA ALA A 277 -24.44 9.65 41.22
C ALA A 277 -23.33 10.17 40.32
N MET A 278 -23.00 11.47 40.33
CA MET A 278 -21.90 12.03 39.59
C MET A 278 -20.55 11.49 40.08
N GLN A 279 -20.33 11.43 41.37
CA GLN A 279 -19.08 10.89 41.94
C GLN A 279 -18.92 9.41 41.57
N LYS A 280 -19.97 8.63 41.68
CA LYS A 280 -19.95 7.21 41.30
C LYS A 280 -19.70 7.01 39.81
N ALA A 281 -20.32 7.80 38.95
CA ALA A 281 -20.07 7.75 37.51
C ALA A 281 -18.62 8.09 37.17
N GLN A 282 -18.03 9.09 37.83
CA GLN A 282 -16.63 9.44 37.68
C GLN A 282 -15.68 8.31 38.11
N ILE A 283 -15.94 7.71 39.28
CA ILE A 283 -15.16 6.57 39.79
C ILE A 283 -15.24 5.41 38.81
N ASN A 284 -16.42 5.05 38.33
CA ASN A 284 -16.62 3.97 37.38
C ASN A 284 -15.89 4.23 36.05
N PHE A 285 -15.94 5.46 35.54
CA PHE A 285 -15.18 5.81 34.31
C PHE A 285 -13.67 5.57 34.47
N PHE A 286 -13.11 6.04 35.60
CA PHE A 286 -11.67 5.87 35.85
C PHE A 286 -11.28 4.42 36.19
N VAL A 287 -12.19 3.60 36.70
CA VAL A 287 -11.92 2.19 37.02
C VAL A 287 -12.09 1.29 35.78
N GLU A 288 -13.11 1.54 34.96
CA GLU A 288 -13.51 0.62 33.88
C GLU A 288 -13.03 1.06 32.50
N GLN A 289 -13.09 2.36 32.17
CA GLN A 289 -12.78 2.85 30.81
C GLN A 289 -11.38 3.46 30.69
N ALA A 290 -10.97 4.29 31.64
CA ALA A 290 -9.71 4.99 31.58
C ALA A 290 -8.44 4.11 31.49
N PRO A 291 -8.40 2.85 32.02
CA PRO A 291 -7.25 1.98 31.84
C PRO A 291 -6.90 1.64 30.39
N ALA A 292 -7.90 1.53 29.49
CA ALA A 292 -7.66 1.30 28.07
C ALA A 292 -6.97 2.52 27.42
N TYR A 293 -7.42 3.73 27.74
CA TYR A 293 -6.79 4.97 27.29
C TYR A 293 -5.36 5.13 27.83
N LEU A 294 -5.10 4.70 29.06
CA LEU A 294 -3.75 4.72 29.63
C LEU A 294 -2.81 3.78 28.87
N GLU A 295 -3.26 2.57 28.57
CA GLU A 295 -2.49 1.59 27.80
C GLU A 295 -2.15 2.12 26.41
N ASP A 296 -3.12 2.70 25.71
CA ASP A 296 -2.91 3.26 24.37
C ASP A 296 -2.01 4.51 24.41
N ALA A 297 -2.16 5.36 25.42
CA ALA A 297 -1.28 6.52 25.61
C ALA A 297 0.19 6.08 25.84
N GLN A 298 0.42 5.08 26.68
CA GLN A 298 1.74 4.53 26.93
C GLN A 298 2.36 3.92 25.65
N LYS A 299 1.57 3.18 24.86
CA LYS A 299 2.01 2.63 23.57
C LYS A 299 2.39 3.74 22.57
N ILE A 300 1.58 4.80 22.45
CA ILE A 300 1.89 5.92 21.55
C ILE A 300 3.23 6.56 21.94
N VAL A 301 3.46 6.82 23.22
CA VAL A 301 4.73 7.39 23.70
C VAL A 301 5.90 6.46 23.41
N GLU A 302 5.78 5.17 23.73
CA GLU A 302 6.82 4.17 23.48
C GLU A 302 7.17 4.05 21.99
N TYR A 303 6.16 4.00 21.12
CA TYR A 303 6.36 3.87 19.68
C TYR A 303 6.95 5.14 19.06
N ALA A 304 6.51 6.31 19.49
CA ALA A 304 7.10 7.58 19.06
C ALA A 304 8.58 7.69 19.45
N GLU A 305 8.95 7.32 20.66
CA GLU A 305 10.36 7.32 21.12
C GLU A 305 11.22 6.33 20.31
N LYS A 306 10.70 5.14 20.02
CA LYS A 306 11.41 4.12 19.23
C LYS A 306 11.58 4.51 17.76
N GLN A 307 10.55 5.09 17.15
CA GLN A 307 10.56 5.42 15.72
C GLN A 307 11.21 6.77 15.42
N CYS A 308 11.16 7.72 16.38
CA CYS A 308 11.61 9.09 16.23
C CYS A 308 12.64 9.45 17.32
N PRO A 309 13.74 8.71 17.49
CA PRO A 309 14.69 8.97 18.55
C PRO A 309 15.30 10.37 18.43
N GLY A 310 15.20 11.16 19.49
CA GLY A 310 15.76 12.52 19.54
C GLY A 310 14.91 13.61 18.87
N VAL A 311 13.73 13.27 18.33
CA VAL A 311 12.77 14.27 17.83
C VAL A 311 11.84 14.65 18.97
N SER A 312 11.76 15.95 19.28
CA SER A 312 10.84 16.46 20.30
C SER A 312 9.47 16.76 19.69
N ILE A 313 8.48 15.95 20.00
CA ILE A 313 7.11 16.06 19.50
C ILE A 313 6.24 16.59 20.65
N LYS A 314 5.70 17.80 20.48
CA LYS A 314 4.93 18.49 21.54
C LYS A 314 3.74 17.66 22.01
N SER A 315 2.94 17.11 21.08
CA SER A 315 1.75 16.32 21.41
C SER A 315 2.10 15.02 22.13
N VAL A 316 3.18 14.33 21.74
CA VAL A 316 3.67 13.13 22.41
C VAL A 316 4.18 13.47 23.83
N ASN A 317 4.87 14.60 24.00
CA ASN A 317 5.30 15.06 25.33
C ASN A 317 4.12 15.40 26.23
N ASN A 318 3.04 15.97 25.68
CA ASN A 318 1.79 16.21 26.40
C ASN A 318 1.12 14.87 26.76
N MET A 319 1.10 13.90 25.83
CA MET A 319 0.57 12.57 26.07
C MET A 319 1.31 11.82 27.18
N SER A 320 2.63 11.95 27.25
CA SER A 320 3.42 11.37 28.35
C SER A 320 3.01 11.92 29.72
N ARG A 321 2.78 13.25 29.82
CA ARG A 321 2.28 13.86 31.06
C ARG A 321 0.84 13.44 31.36
N PHE A 322 -0.01 13.38 30.33
CA PHE A 322 -1.38 12.91 30.46
C PHE A 322 -1.42 11.48 30.98
N ALA A 323 -0.62 10.56 30.42
CA ALA A 323 -0.53 9.17 30.88
C ALA A 323 -0.13 9.09 32.38
N GLN A 324 0.85 9.87 32.82
CA GLN A 324 1.25 9.93 34.24
C GLN A 324 0.11 10.42 35.15
N GLN A 325 -0.61 11.47 34.75
CA GLN A 325 -1.75 11.99 35.49
C GLN A 325 -2.91 11.01 35.53
N LEU A 326 -3.20 10.36 34.39
CA LEU A 326 -4.26 9.39 34.26
C LEU A 326 -4.00 8.14 35.16
N GLU A 327 -2.76 7.67 35.21
CA GLU A 327 -2.36 6.57 36.10
C GLU A 327 -2.62 6.90 37.56
N GLN A 328 -2.30 8.12 38.02
CA GLN A 328 -2.57 8.58 39.38
C GLN A 328 -4.08 8.64 39.66
N GLN A 329 -4.88 9.18 38.71
CA GLN A 329 -6.33 9.27 38.86
C GLN A 329 -7.00 7.90 38.90
N ILE A 330 -6.55 6.94 38.08
CA ILE A 330 -7.02 5.55 38.12
C ILE A 330 -6.69 4.90 39.47
N GLY A 331 -5.48 5.11 39.96
CA GLY A 331 -5.07 4.60 41.29
C GLY A 331 -5.96 5.13 42.41
N TYR A 332 -6.25 6.43 42.42
CA TYR A 332 -7.11 7.06 43.38
C TYR A 332 -8.58 6.55 43.28
N ALA A 333 -9.13 6.46 42.09
CA ALA A 333 -10.46 5.94 41.84
C ALA A 333 -10.65 4.48 42.33
N LYS A 334 -9.62 3.64 42.10
CA LYS A 334 -9.64 2.24 42.61
C LYS A 334 -9.61 2.17 44.12
N GLN A 335 -8.91 3.08 44.80
CA GLN A 335 -8.98 3.15 46.29
C GLN A 335 -10.33 3.54 46.80
N LEU A 336 -11.00 4.54 46.20
CA LEU A 336 -12.36 4.95 46.56
C LEU A 336 -13.36 3.85 46.32
N ALA A 337 -13.35 3.17 45.19
CA ALA A 337 -14.21 2.05 44.87
C ALA A 337 -14.03 0.87 45.87
N GLY A 338 -12.81 0.63 46.34
CA GLY A 338 -12.51 -0.37 47.35
C GLY A 338 -13.10 -0.02 48.74
N GLN A 339 -13.14 1.25 49.11
CA GLN A 339 -13.70 1.74 50.36
C GLN A 339 -15.24 1.69 50.35
N GLU A 340 -15.89 2.03 49.24
CA GLU A 340 -17.37 1.90 49.09
C GLU A 340 -17.82 0.45 49.22
N ASN A 341 -17.09 -0.49 48.59
CA ASN A 341 -17.42 -1.94 48.69
C ASN A 341 -17.19 -2.51 50.10
N ALA A 342 -16.26 -1.99 50.87
CA ALA A 342 -16.05 -2.39 52.26
C ALA A 342 -17.21 -1.91 53.19
N ASN A 343 -17.67 -0.65 53.00
CA ASN A 343 -18.74 -0.05 53.79
C ASN A 343 -20.13 -0.62 53.45
N THR A 344 -20.34 -1.19 52.27
CA THR A 344 -21.63 -1.82 51.89
C THR A 344 -21.75 -3.28 52.36
N ASN A 345 -20.68 -3.89 52.83
CA ASN A 345 -20.63 -5.28 53.34
C ASN A 345 -20.61 -5.35 54.88
N GLU A 346 -20.63 -4.22 55.56
CA GLU A 346 -20.92 -4.11 57.02
C GLU A 346 -22.38 -3.68 57.25
#